data_9a364a0c57777608a4e1b449c92601cf
#
_entry.id   9a364a0c57777608a4e1b449c92601cf
#
_cell.length_a   1.000
_cell.length_b   1.000
_cell.length_c   1.000
_cell.angle_alpha   90.00
_cell.angle_beta   90.00
_cell.angle_gamma   90.00
#
_symmetry.space_group_name_H-M   'P 1'
#
loop_
_entity.id
_entity.type
_entity.pdbx_description
1 polymer ?
#
loop_
_entity_poly.entity_id
_entity_poly.type
_entity_poly.pdbx_seq_one_letter_code
_entity_poly.pdbx_strand_id
1 'polypeptide(L)'
;MAWIACYASYSVNGVAALHTDIIKRDTLGFWHGLYPDRFNNKTNGVTPRRWLRMCNPRLSALLDRLAGSDEWVTDLSKLQQLRPHIDDPEVLRELREIKAANKRDFADWIAERQGVQIDPDSIFDTQIKRLHEYKRQLMNALYILDLYFRITVDGEQDVPKRTFIFGAKAAPGYVTAKGIIKLVNTIAELVNNDPVASQYIHVVFVENYN
;
A
#
# COMPACT_ATOMS: atom_id res chain seq x y z
N MET A 1 0.15 -30.78 -2.93
CA MET A 1 -0.49 -30.18 -1.73
C MET A 1 -1.91 -29.72 -2.02
N ALA A 2 -2.17 -28.80 -3.00
CA ALA A 2 -3.51 -28.29 -3.28
C ALA A 2 -4.55 -29.39 -3.59
N TRP A 3 -4.20 -30.43 -4.32
CA TRP A 3 -5.07 -31.55 -4.65
C TRP A 3 -5.52 -32.35 -3.42
N ILE A 4 -4.59 -32.60 -2.48
CA ILE A 4 -4.91 -33.27 -1.20
C ILE A 4 -5.85 -32.39 -0.38
N ALA A 5 -5.59 -31.08 -0.35
CA ALA A 5 -6.46 -30.13 0.35
C ALA A 5 -7.87 -30.10 -0.25
N CYS A 6 -8.01 -30.06 -1.59
CA CYS A 6 -9.32 -30.11 -2.24
C CYS A 6 -10.08 -31.41 -1.96
N TYR A 7 -9.37 -32.54 -1.95
CA TYR A 7 -9.99 -33.84 -1.67
C TYR A 7 -10.51 -33.91 -0.22
N ALA A 8 -9.69 -33.48 0.75
CA ALA A 8 -9.99 -33.56 2.16
C ALA A 8 -10.94 -32.47 2.70
N SER A 9 -11.14 -31.39 1.89
CA SER A 9 -11.96 -30.24 2.34
C SER A 9 -13.42 -30.37 1.90
N TYR A 10 -14.32 -29.94 2.75
CA TYR A 10 -15.76 -29.83 2.43
C TYR A 10 -16.10 -28.46 1.77
N SER A 11 -15.20 -27.49 1.83
CA SER A 11 -15.39 -26.16 1.25
C SER A 11 -14.08 -25.63 0.68
N VAL A 12 -14.13 -25.14 -0.56
CA VAL A 12 -13.00 -24.52 -1.28
C VAL A 12 -13.45 -23.15 -1.74
N ASN A 13 -12.73 -22.09 -1.31
CA ASN A 13 -13.12 -20.74 -1.66
C ASN A 13 -12.05 -19.93 -2.35
N GLY A 14 -12.46 -19.10 -3.29
CA GLY A 14 -11.73 -17.95 -3.72
C GLY A 14 -11.89 -16.77 -2.75
N VAL A 15 -11.02 -15.78 -2.84
CA VAL A 15 -11.00 -14.60 -1.96
C VAL A 15 -11.48 -13.31 -2.65
N ALA A 16 -11.98 -13.43 -3.87
CA ALA A 16 -12.68 -12.43 -4.68
C ALA A 16 -13.46 -13.14 -5.77
N ALA A 17 -14.49 -12.53 -6.33
CA ALA A 17 -15.30 -13.12 -7.38
C ALA A 17 -14.44 -13.59 -8.56
N LEU A 18 -13.63 -12.71 -9.15
CA LEU A 18 -12.70 -13.04 -10.23
C LEU A 18 -11.75 -14.19 -9.87
N HIS A 19 -11.18 -14.19 -8.66
CA HIS A 19 -10.30 -15.25 -8.17
C HIS A 19 -11.06 -16.59 -8.10
N THR A 20 -12.29 -16.56 -7.62
CA THR A 20 -13.15 -17.75 -7.55
C THR A 20 -13.43 -18.32 -8.93
N ASP A 21 -13.71 -17.47 -9.92
CA ASP A 21 -13.96 -17.89 -11.30
C ASP A 21 -12.70 -18.51 -11.93
N ILE A 22 -11.51 -17.94 -11.68
CA ILE A 22 -10.23 -18.51 -12.14
C ILE A 22 -10.01 -19.88 -11.49
N ILE A 23 -10.22 -20.01 -10.19
CA ILE A 23 -10.11 -21.30 -9.49
C ILE A 23 -11.03 -22.36 -10.11
N LYS A 24 -12.28 -22.01 -10.39
CA LYS A 24 -13.27 -22.94 -10.94
C LYS A 24 -12.97 -23.34 -12.38
N ARG A 25 -12.46 -22.43 -13.20
CA ARG A 25 -12.22 -22.69 -14.63
C ARG A 25 -10.84 -23.30 -14.91
N ASP A 26 -9.81 -22.74 -14.27
CA ASP A 26 -8.43 -22.99 -14.66
C ASP A 26 -7.67 -23.80 -13.61
N THR A 27 -7.47 -23.22 -12.42
CA THR A 27 -6.51 -23.77 -11.43
C THR A 27 -6.96 -25.09 -10.83
N LEU A 28 -8.23 -25.20 -10.49
CA LEU A 28 -8.86 -26.37 -9.86
C LEU A 28 -10.11 -26.85 -10.62
N GLY A 29 -10.16 -26.59 -11.93
CA GLY A 29 -11.31 -26.93 -12.79
C GLY A 29 -11.71 -28.41 -12.72
N PHE A 30 -10.72 -29.33 -12.68
CA PHE A 30 -10.95 -30.76 -12.49
C PHE A 30 -11.74 -31.03 -11.20
N TRP A 31 -11.32 -30.42 -10.07
CA TRP A 31 -11.97 -30.60 -8.78
C TRP A 31 -13.34 -29.95 -8.72
N HIS A 32 -13.51 -28.81 -9.39
CA HIS A 32 -14.82 -28.17 -9.53
C HIS A 32 -15.79 -29.04 -10.34
N GLY A 33 -15.31 -29.73 -11.37
CA GLY A 33 -16.14 -30.69 -12.12
C GLY A 33 -16.61 -31.88 -11.29
N LEU A 34 -15.79 -32.35 -10.34
CA LEU A 34 -16.15 -33.47 -9.44
C LEU A 34 -17.05 -33.04 -8.27
N TYR A 35 -16.79 -31.85 -7.69
CA TYR A 35 -17.46 -31.37 -6.48
C TYR A 35 -17.86 -29.89 -6.61
N PRO A 36 -18.77 -29.53 -7.52
CA PRO A 36 -19.11 -28.13 -7.81
C PRO A 36 -19.64 -27.38 -6.58
N ASP A 37 -20.42 -28.05 -5.74
CA ASP A 37 -21.05 -27.46 -4.55
C ASP A 37 -20.06 -27.07 -3.44
N ARG A 38 -18.82 -27.58 -3.49
CA ARG A 38 -17.78 -27.21 -2.52
C ARG A 38 -17.17 -25.85 -2.82
N PHE A 39 -17.31 -25.35 -4.07
CA PHE A 39 -16.65 -24.13 -4.50
C PHE A 39 -17.52 -22.89 -4.30
N ASN A 40 -17.01 -21.94 -3.54
CA ASN A 40 -17.72 -20.72 -3.22
C ASN A 40 -16.77 -19.51 -3.17
N ASN A 41 -17.34 -18.31 -3.03
CA ASN A 41 -16.57 -17.08 -2.90
C ASN A 41 -16.67 -16.51 -1.49
N LYS A 42 -15.55 -16.12 -0.93
CA LYS A 42 -15.44 -15.37 0.32
C LYS A 42 -14.56 -14.15 0.06
N THR A 43 -15.15 -13.08 -0.44
CA THR A 43 -14.41 -11.83 -0.70
C THR A 43 -13.70 -11.34 0.57
N ASN A 44 -12.42 -11.02 0.44
CA ASN A 44 -11.67 -10.43 1.53
C ASN A 44 -12.33 -9.14 2.00
N GLY A 45 -12.35 -8.95 3.30
CA GLY A 45 -12.84 -7.74 3.94
C GLY A 45 -11.72 -6.89 4.52
N VAL A 46 -12.10 -5.69 4.94
CA VAL A 46 -11.23 -4.78 5.70
C VAL A 46 -11.85 -4.58 7.08
N THR A 47 -11.03 -4.61 8.11
CA THR A 47 -11.46 -4.28 9.47
C THR A 47 -11.41 -2.77 9.67
N PRO A 48 -12.55 -2.04 9.62
CA PRO A 48 -12.55 -0.57 9.71
C PRO A 48 -12.11 -0.07 11.08
N ARG A 49 -12.34 -0.85 12.14
CA ARG A 49 -11.87 -0.55 13.51
C ARG A 49 -10.35 -0.33 13.54
N ARG A 50 -9.57 -1.19 12.87
CA ARG A 50 -8.11 -1.07 12.82
C ARG A 50 -7.65 -0.11 11.73
N TRP A 51 -8.09 -0.36 10.50
CA TRP A 51 -7.51 0.25 9.30
C TRP A 51 -8.10 1.62 8.94
N LEU A 52 -9.06 2.09 9.72
CA LEU A 52 -9.62 3.43 9.60
C LEU A 52 -9.67 4.13 10.97
N ARG A 53 -10.47 3.60 11.91
CA ARG A 53 -10.67 4.21 13.23
C ARG A 53 -9.37 4.39 14.02
N MET A 54 -8.60 3.31 14.19
CA MET A 54 -7.39 3.32 14.99
C MET A 54 -6.19 3.94 14.27
N CYS A 55 -6.02 3.65 12.97
CA CYS A 55 -4.85 4.12 12.20
C CYS A 55 -4.89 5.62 11.89
N ASN A 56 -6.08 6.24 11.82
CA ASN A 56 -6.24 7.63 11.42
C ASN A 56 -7.30 8.34 12.27
N PRO A 57 -6.96 8.67 13.52
CA PRO A 57 -7.91 9.30 14.45
C PRO A 57 -8.42 10.66 13.97
N ARG A 58 -7.59 11.45 13.26
CA ARG A 58 -8.02 12.73 12.69
C ARG A 58 -9.11 12.53 11.64
N LEU A 59 -8.89 11.60 10.70
CA LEU A 59 -9.91 11.27 9.71
C LEU A 59 -11.16 10.67 10.37
N SER A 60 -11.01 9.83 11.37
CA SER A 60 -12.13 9.24 12.10
C SER A 60 -13.02 10.29 12.77
N ALA A 61 -12.44 11.31 13.37
CA ALA A 61 -13.19 12.41 13.95
C ALA A 61 -14.00 13.20 12.89
N LEU A 62 -13.42 13.41 11.70
CA LEU A 62 -14.15 14.00 10.58
C LEU A 62 -15.30 13.12 10.13
N LEU A 63 -15.08 11.80 10.01
CA LEU A 63 -16.14 10.85 9.63
C LEU A 63 -17.27 10.79 10.66
N ASP A 64 -16.96 10.76 11.96
CA ASP A 64 -17.96 10.78 13.04
C ASP A 64 -18.86 12.03 12.93
N ARG A 65 -18.24 13.19 12.70
CA ARG A 65 -18.95 14.46 12.56
C ARG A 65 -19.87 14.49 11.34
N LEU A 66 -19.36 14.07 10.19
CA LEU A 66 -20.12 14.10 8.93
C LEU A 66 -21.20 13.02 8.85
N ALA A 67 -20.96 11.85 9.44
CA ALA A 67 -21.94 10.77 9.51
C ALA A 67 -22.93 10.94 10.68
N GLY A 68 -22.69 11.87 11.61
CA GLY A 68 -23.52 12.09 12.80
C GLY A 68 -23.41 10.98 13.85
N SER A 69 -22.61 9.95 13.63
CA SER A 69 -22.36 8.85 14.58
C SER A 69 -21.07 8.09 14.21
N ASP A 70 -20.63 7.21 15.10
CA ASP A 70 -19.50 6.30 14.87
C ASP A 70 -19.94 4.88 14.42
N GLU A 71 -21.22 4.69 14.10
CA GLU A 71 -21.75 3.39 13.66
C GLU A 71 -21.04 2.82 12.42
N TRP A 72 -20.45 3.68 11.58
CA TRP A 72 -19.65 3.26 10.42
C TRP A 72 -18.47 2.34 10.79
N VAL A 73 -18.04 2.36 12.03
CA VAL A 73 -16.93 1.50 12.54
C VAL A 73 -17.31 0.01 12.47
N THR A 74 -18.60 -0.30 12.60
CA THR A 74 -19.14 -1.66 12.50
C THR A 74 -19.95 -1.90 11.23
N ASP A 75 -20.48 -0.82 10.62
CA ASP A 75 -21.27 -0.88 9.39
C ASP A 75 -20.80 0.21 8.40
N LEU A 76 -19.90 -0.16 7.49
CA LEU A 76 -19.36 0.77 6.49
C LEU A 76 -20.41 1.37 5.54
N SER A 77 -21.62 0.79 5.45
CA SER A 77 -22.69 1.37 4.65
C SER A 77 -23.13 2.74 5.14
N LYS A 78 -22.94 3.03 6.42
CA LYS A 78 -23.19 4.34 7.04
C LYS A 78 -22.35 5.47 6.44
N LEU A 79 -21.20 5.16 5.85
CA LEU A 79 -20.36 6.16 5.15
C LEU A 79 -21.03 6.70 3.87
N GLN A 80 -22.14 6.13 3.39
CA GLN A 80 -22.92 6.72 2.32
C GLN A 80 -23.51 8.09 2.69
N GLN A 81 -23.63 8.39 3.99
CA GLN A 81 -24.04 9.70 4.49
C GLN A 81 -23.04 10.82 4.16
N LEU A 82 -21.81 10.47 3.76
CA LEU A 82 -20.80 11.42 3.30
C LEU A 82 -21.06 11.98 1.89
N ARG A 83 -21.93 11.33 1.09
CA ARG A 83 -22.18 11.74 -0.30
C ARG A 83 -22.60 13.20 -0.48
N PRO A 84 -23.41 13.82 0.39
CA PRO A 84 -23.73 15.25 0.27
C PRO A 84 -22.54 16.19 0.43
N HIS A 85 -21.44 15.73 1.03
CA HIS A 85 -20.25 16.53 1.35
C HIS A 85 -19.12 16.36 0.33
N ILE A 86 -19.34 15.63 -0.77
CA ILE A 86 -18.27 15.26 -1.72
C ILE A 86 -17.62 16.49 -2.39
N ASP A 87 -18.41 17.55 -2.62
CA ASP A 87 -17.97 18.78 -3.26
C ASP A 87 -17.92 19.98 -2.26
N ASP A 88 -18.08 19.71 -0.96
CA ASP A 88 -18.03 20.75 0.07
C ASP A 88 -16.59 21.27 0.24
N PRO A 89 -16.30 22.55 -0.08
CA PRO A 89 -14.96 23.09 -0.03
C PRO A 89 -14.32 23.04 1.37
N GLU A 90 -15.13 23.18 2.43
CA GLU A 90 -14.64 23.13 3.81
C GLU A 90 -14.22 21.72 4.19
N VAL A 91 -15.01 20.72 3.82
CA VAL A 91 -14.67 19.30 4.02
C VAL A 91 -13.42 18.91 3.23
N LEU A 92 -13.31 19.35 1.98
CA LEU A 92 -12.14 19.11 1.14
C LEU A 92 -10.88 19.78 1.71
N ARG A 93 -11.01 20.99 2.28
CA ARG A 93 -9.91 21.68 2.96
C ARG A 93 -9.45 20.90 4.18
N GLU A 94 -10.39 20.50 5.06
CA GLU A 94 -10.10 19.73 6.26
C GLU A 94 -9.44 18.37 5.93
N LEU A 95 -9.90 17.68 4.90
CA LEU A 95 -9.25 16.44 4.42
C LEU A 95 -7.78 16.66 4.01
N ARG A 96 -7.47 17.78 3.34
CA ARG A 96 -6.09 18.13 2.99
C ARG A 96 -5.25 18.42 4.24
N GLU A 97 -5.80 19.15 5.19
CA GLU A 97 -5.14 19.47 6.47
C GLU A 97 -4.85 18.20 7.28
N ILE A 98 -5.82 17.27 7.38
CA ILE A 98 -5.65 15.96 8.03
C ILE A 98 -4.51 15.19 7.34
N LYS A 99 -4.52 15.12 6.01
CA LYS A 99 -3.47 14.41 5.27
C LYS A 99 -2.10 15.05 5.47
N ALA A 100 -2.02 16.38 5.40
CA ALA A 100 -0.78 17.11 5.63
C ALA A 100 -0.23 16.90 7.04
N ALA A 101 -1.11 16.90 8.06
CA ALA A 101 -0.72 16.61 9.44
C ALA A 101 -0.18 15.19 9.60
N ASN A 102 -0.85 14.18 9.03
CA ASN A 102 -0.39 12.79 9.07
C ASN A 102 0.95 12.58 8.34
N LYS A 103 1.19 13.34 7.26
CA LYS A 103 2.47 13.28 6.54
C LYS A 103 3.61 13.90 7.35
N ARG A 104 3.35 14.99 8.07
CA ARG A 104 4.33 15.57 9.01
C ARG A 104 4.64 14.60 10.15
N ASP A 105 3.63 14.02 10.79
CA ASP A 105 3.84 13.01 11.85
C ASP A 105 4.70 11.84 11.35
N PHE A 106 4.48 11.39 10.11
CA PHE A 106 5.29 10.33 9.52
C PHE A 106 6.74 10.80 9.22
N ALA A 107 6.91 12.03 8.72
CA ALA A 107 8.23 12.60 8.46
C ALA A 107 9.05 12.72 9.76
N ASP A 108 8.42 13.20 10.84
CA ASP A 108 9.05 13.29 12.17
C ASP A 108 9.41 11.90 12.71
N TRP A 109 8.48 10.95 12.57
CA TRP A 109 8.69 9.56 13.02
C TRP A 109 9.86 8.88 12.28
N ILE A 110 9.98 9.06 10.97
CA ILE A 110 11.07 8.44 10.20
C ILE A 110 12.42 9.11 10.50
N ALA A 111 12.42 10.43 10.70
CA ALA A 111 13.60 11.17 11.11
C ALA A 111 14.12 10.70 12.47
N GLU A 112 13.23 10.51 13.45
CA GLU A 112 13.58 10.01 14.77
C GLU A 112 14.10 8.56 14.74
N ARG A 113 13.44 7.70 13.93
CA ARG A 113 13.72 6.26 13.93
C ARG A 113 14.88 5.84 13.04
N GLN A 114 15.06 6.49 11.91
CA GLN A 114 16.02 6.09 10.89
C GLN A 114 17.01 7.21 10.51
N GLY A 115 16.87 8.41 11.07
CA GLY A 115 17.71 9.56 10.76
C GLY A 115 17.51 10.13 9.34
N VAL A 116 16.44 9.74 8.65
CA VAL A 116 16.16 10.16 7.27
C VAL A 116 15.22 11.34 7.28
N GLN A 117 15.63 12.46 6.68
CA GLN A 117 14.78 13.63 6.50
C GLN A 117 14.01 13.48 5.18
N ILE A 118 12.70 13.67 5.21
CA ILE A 118 11.82 13.65 4.04
C ILE A 118 10.96 14.92 4.01
N ASP A 119 10.64 15.40 2.82
CA ASP A 119 9.76 16.55 2.64
C ASP A 119 8.28 16.11 2.77
N PRO A 120 7.55 16.52 3.82
CA PRO A 120 6.15 16.15 3.99
C PRO A 120 5.24 16.73 2.91
N ASP A 121 5.67 17.75 2.15
CA ASP A 121 4.89 18.33 1.06
C ASP A 121 5.11 17.60 -0.28
N SER A 122 6.13 16.73 -0.37
CA SER A 122 6.36 15.87 -1.54
C SER A 122 5.23 14.86 -1.75
N ILE A 123 5.10 14.32 -2.95
CA ILE A 123 4.19 13.19 -3.21
C ILE A 123 4.72 11.95 -2.50
N PHE A 124 3.95 11.36 -1.58
CA PHE A 124 4.30 10.08 -0.98
C PHE A 124 3.84 8.93 -1.86
N ASP A 125 4.81 8.31 -2.54
CA ASP A 125 4.63 7.12 -3.35
C ASP A 125 4.94 5.88 -2.52
N THR A 126 3.89 5.18 -2.09
CA THR A 126 4.01 4.12 -1.09
C THR A 126 3.82 2.73 -1.68
N GLN A 127 4.79 1.85 -1.47
CA GLN A 127 4.69 0.44 -1.79
C GLN A 127 4.95 -0.41 -0.54
N ILE A 128 3.90 -0.59 0.26
CA ILE A 128 3.96 -1.26 1.56
C ILE A 128 3.26 -2.61 1.44
N LYS A 129 4.04 -3.65 1.19
CA LYS A 129 3.60 -5.04 1.02
C LYS A 129 4.78 -6.00 1.12
N ARG A 130 4.55 -7.25 1.56
CA ARG A 130 5.60 -8.28 1.53
C ARG A 130 6.26 -8.33 0.16
N LEU A 131 7.59 -8.45 0.14
CA LEU A 131 8.33 -8.49 -1.11
C LEU A 131 8.08 -9.82 -1.83
N HIS A 132 7.71 -9.71 -3.10
CA HIS A 132 7.54 -10.84 -3.99
C HIS A 132 7.64 -10.35 -5.44
N GLU A 133 8.24 -11.15 -6.34
CA GLU A 133 8.49 -10.74 -7.73
C GLU A 133 7.22 -10.30 -8.45
N TYR A 134 6.07 -10.99 -8.25
CA TYR A 134 4.80 -10.61 -8.88
C TYR A 134 4.23 -9.26 -8.39
N LYS A 135 4.69 -8.74 -7.25
CA LYS A 135 4.28 -7.43 -6.72
C LYS A 135 5.09 -6.27 -7.30
N ARG A 136 6.11 -6.59 -8.10
CA ARG A 136 6.87 -5.66 -8.94
C ARG A 136 7.62 -4.55 -8.21
N GLN A 137 8.10 -4.79 -6.98
CA GLN A 137 8.97 -3.83 -6.30
C GLN A 137 10.25 -3.54 -7.11
N LEU A 138 10.77 -4.53 -7.82
CA LEU A 138 11.89 -4.34 -8.74
C LEU A 138 11.57 -3.33 -9.85
N MET A 139 10.37 -3.38 -10.43
CA MET A 139 9.96 -2.41 -11.45
C MET A 139 9.91 -0.99 -10.90
N ASN A 140 9.43 -0.81 -9.66
CA ASN A 140 9.44 0.49 -8.99
C ASN A 140 10.87 0.98 -8.70
N ALA A 141 11.77 0.08 -8.28
CA ALA A 141 13.18 0.40 -8.11
C ALA A 141 13.84 0.86 -9.42
N LEU A 142 13.55 0.19 -10.54
CA LEU A 142 14.03 0.60 -11.86
C LEU A 142 13.44 1.94 -12.31
N TYR A 143 12.18 2.22 -12.01
CA TYR A 143 11.57 3.53 -12.27
C TYR A 143 12.24 4.65 -11.48
N ILE A 144 12.63 4.41 -10.23
CA ILE A 144 13.39 5.38 -9.43
C ILE A 144 14.76 5.66 -10.07
N LEU A 145 15.44 4.64 -10.57
CA LEU A 145 16.70 4.81 -11.29
C LEU A 145 16.51 5.58 -12.61
N ASP A 146 15.44 5.34 -13.35
CA ASP A 146 15.08 6.11 -14.54
C ASP A 146 14.92 7.60 -14.19
N LEU A 147 14.13 7.91 -13.15
CA LEU A 147 13.99 9.29 -12.67
C LEU A 147 15.33 9.89 -12.22
N TYR A 148 16.16 9.13 -11.52
CA TYR A 148 17.48 9.56 -11.09
C TYR A 148 18.33 10.00 -12.29
N PHE A 149 18.41 9.19 -13.34
CA PHE A 149 19.18 9.53 -14.54
C PHE A 149 18.58 10.70 -15.31
N ARG A 150 17.27 10.77 -15.43
CA ARG A 150 16.59 11.94 -16.06
C ARG A 150 16.94 13.25 -15.34
N ILE A 151 16.97 13.22 -14.01
CA ILE A 151 17.32 14.41 -13.23
C ILE A 151 18.81 14.72 -13.34
N THR A 152 19.70 13.72 -13.14
CA THR A 152 21.13 13.95 -12.96
C THR A 152 21.92 13.98 -14.28
N VAL A 153 21.47 13.26 -15.31
CA VAL A 153 22.15 13.14 -16.61
C VAL A 153 21.46 13.97 -17.69
N ASP A 154 20.12 13.86 -17.80
CA ASP A 154 19.37 14.57 -18.82
C ASP A 154 19.00 16.01 -18.38
N GLY A 155 19.19 16.35 -17.10
CA GLY A 155 18.96 17.69 -16.57
C GLY A 155 17.49 18.07 -16.46
N GLU A 156 16.57 17.11 -16.33
CA GLU A 156 15.14 17.37 -16.21
C GLU A 156 14.82 18.07 -14.89
N GLN A 157 14.17 19.23 -14.97
CA GLN A 157 13.82 20.07 -13.81
C GLN A 157 12.32 20.10 -13.50
N ASP A 158 11.47 19.67 -14.41
CA ASP A 158 10.01 19.62 -14.21
C ASP A 158 9.58 18.28 -13.62
N VAL A 159 10.24 17.89 -12.52
CA VAL A 159 9.94 16.66 -11.76
C VAL A 159 9.27 17.04 -10.46
N PRO A 160 8.01 16.63 -10.23
CA PRO A 160 7.35 16.87 -8.94
C PRO A 160 8.11 16.19 -7.79
N LYS A 161 8.29 16.92 -6.70
CA LYS A 161 8.92 16.35 -5.51
C LYS A 161 8.21 15.10 -5.04
N ARG A 162 8.95 14.01 -4.85
CA ARG A 162 8.42 12.70 -4.50
C ARG A 162 9.27 11.96 -3.48
N THR A 163 8.62 11.37 -2.50
CA THR A 163 9.24 10.45 -1.56
C THR A 163 8.70 9.05 -1.80
N PHE A 164 9.58 8.14 -2.23
CA PHE A 164 9.27 6.72 -2.40
C PHE A 164 9.42 6.00 -1.06
N ILE A 165 8.35 5.38 -0.59
CA ILE A 165 8.30 4.73 0.71
C ILE A 165 8.05 3.25 0.51
N PHE A 166 9.07 2.43 0.82
CA PHE A 166 8.97 0.98 0.80
C PHE A 166 8.76 0.44 2.22
N GLY A 167 7.89 -0.53 2.35
CA GLY A 167 7.75 -1.34 3.55
C GLY A 167 7.57 -2.79 3.16
N ALA A 168 8.51 -3.65 3.49
CA ALA A 168 8.49 -5.03 3.07
C ALA A 168 9.30 -5.93 4.00
N LYS A 169 9.03 -7.23 3.90
CA LYS A 169 9.91 -8.28 4.39
C LYS A 169 9.90 -9.45 3.42
N ALA A 170 11.02 -10.18 3.36
CA ALA A 170 11.19 -11.37 2.54
C ALA A 170 11.29 -12.61 3.42
N ALA A 171 10.85 -13.76 2.90
CA ALA A 171 11.12 -15.04 3.53
C ALA A 171 12.65 -15.30 3.56
N PRO A 172 13.19 -15.92 4.61
CA PRO A 172 14.64 -16.11 4.78
C PRO A 172 15.33 -16.81 3.59
N GLY A 173 14.67 -17.78 2.97
CA GLY A 173 15.18 -18.54 1.81
C GLY A 173 14.95 -17.88 0.45
N TYR A 174 14.22 -16.74 0.38
CA TYR A 174 13.89 -16.07 -0.88
C TYR A 174 15.02 -15.12 -1.30
N VAL A 175 16.05 -15.67 -1.93
CA VAL A 175 17.29 -14.94 -2.29
C VAL A 175 17.00 -13.73 -3.18
N THR A 176 16.20 -13.89 -4.26
CA THR A 176 15.84 -12.80 -5.16
C THR A 176 15.14 -11.66 -4.41
N ALA A 177 14.18 -11.96 -3.53
CA ALA A 177 13.49 -10.95 -2.74
C ALA A 177 14.44 -10.16 -1.83
N LYS A 178 15.38 -10.84 -1.17
CA LYS A 178 16.42 -10.18 -0.37
C LYS A 178 17.36 -9.32 -1.22
N GLY A 179 17.69 -9.79 -2.43
CA GLY A 179 18.46 -9.01 -3.41
C GLY A 179 17.74 -7.72 -3.82
N ILE A 180 16.41 -7.77 -4.02
CA ILE A 180 15.61 -6.58 -4.34
C ILE A 180 15.57 -5.60 -3.15
N ILE A 181 15.45 -6.08 -1.90
CA ILE A 181 15.54 -5.21 -0.72
C ILE A 181 16.89 -4.50 -0.68
N LYS A 182 17.99 -5.23 -0.91
CA LYS A 182 19.32 -4.65 -0.97
C LYS A 182 19.42 -3.59 -2.08
N LEU A 183 18.91 -3.88 -3.27
CA LEU A 183 18.89 -2.94 -4.38
C LEU A 183 18.14 -1.64 -4.02
N VAL A 184 16.95 -1.74 -3.42
CA VAL A 184 16.18 -0.56 -2.99
C VAL A 184 16.97 0.29 -1.99
N ASN A 185 17.64 -0.34 -1.01
CA ASN A 185 18.47 0.39 -0.05
C ASN A 185 19.69 1.04 -0.72
N THR A 186 20.35 0.35 -1.67
CA THR A 186 21.46 0.93 -2.44
C THR A 186 21.01 2.13 -3.28
N ILE A 187 19.82 2.04 -3.89
CA ILE A 187 19.22 3.17 -4.62
C ILE A 187 18.89 4.32 -3.65
N ALA A 188 18.39 4.01 -2.45
CA ALA A 188 18.13 5.02 -1.43
C ALA A 188 19.42 5.77 -1.03
N GLU A 189 20.51 5.04 -0.81
CA GLU A 189 21.82 5.66 -0.53
C GLU A 189 22.31 6.54 -1.69
N LEU A 190 22.17 6.07 -2.93
CA LEU A 190 22.55 6.82 -4.13
C LEU A 190 21.74 8.11 -4.26
N VAL A 191 20.43 8.01 -4.23
CA VAL A 191 19.50 9.11 -4.49
C VAL A 191 19.54 10.15 -3.38
N ASN A 192 19.49 9.70 -2.12
CA ASN A 192 19.37 10.60 -0.98
C ASN A 192 20.67 11.40 -0.71
N ASN A 193 21.84 10.88 -1.14
CA ASN A 193 23.12 11.56 -0.98
C ASN A 193 23.55 12.35 -2.24
N ASP A 194 22.83 12.23 -3.35
CA ASP A 194 23.13 13.02 -4.54
C ASP A 194 22.58 14.46 -4.39
N PRO A 195 23.42 15.51 -4.54
CA PRO A 195 23.02 16.89 -4.28
C PRO A 195 22.01 17.46 -5.26
N VAL A 196 21.83 16.83 -6.43
CA VAL A 196 20.87 17.23 -7.44
C VAL A 196 19.57 16.42 -7.29
N ALA A 197 19.67 15.08 -7.29
CA ALA A 197 18.51 14.20 -7.21
C ALA A 197 17.71 14.37 -5.92
N SER A 198 18.39 14.58 -4.78
CA SER A 198 17.75 14.76 -3.47
C SER A 198 16.89 16.02 -3.35
N GLN A 199 17.00 16.97 -4.27
CA GLN A 199 16.11 18.12 -4.33
C GLN A 199 14.71 17.75 -4.86
N TYR A 200 14.59 16.64 -5.57
CA TYR A 200 13.36 16.19 -6.25
C TYR A 200 12.82 14.89 -5.68
N ILE A 201 13.69 13.91 -5.46
CA ILE A 201 13.27 12.57 -5.05
C ILE A 201 14.02 12.08 -3.81
N HIS A 202 13.28 11.37 -2.93
CA HIS A 202 13.84 10.66 -1.79
C HIS A 202 13.34 9.22 -1.78
N VAL A 203 14.13 8.31 -1.23
CA VAL A 203 13.78 6.90 -1.11
C VAL A 203 13.97 6.45 0.33
N VAL A 204 12.94 5.85 0.91
CA VAL A 204 12.97 5.35 2.29
C VAL A 204 12.50 3.90 2.32
N PHE A 205 13.27 3.04 2.95
CA PHE A 205 12.84 1.69 3.27
C PHE A 205 12.53 1.61 4.77
N VAL A 206 11.24 1.49 5.09
CA VAL A 206 10.78 1.45 6.49
C VAL A 206 11.02 0.06 7.07
N GLU A 207 11.76 0.01 8.18
CA GLU A 207 12.09 -1.22 8.89
C GLU A 207 10.88 -1.81 9.62
N ASN A 208 11.00 -3.09 10.02
CA ASN A 208 10.03 -3.79 10.87
C ASN A 208 8.61 -3.83 10.33
N TYR A 209 8.46 -3.97 9.02
CA TYR A 209 7.15 -4.19 8.40
C TYR A 209 6.41 -5.38 9.04
N ASN A 210 5.20 -5.13 9.55
CA ASN A 210 4.30 -6.12 10.14
C ASN A 210 2.89 -6.03 9.54
#